data_00139f06f783a639f6d692fa3dfa389e
#
_entry.id   00139f06f783a639f6d692fa3dfa389e
#
_cell.length_a   1.000
_cell.length_b   1.000
_cell.length_c   1.000
_cell.angle_alpha   90.00
_cell.angle_beta   90.00
_cell.angle_gamma   90.00
#
_symmetry.space_group_name_H-M   'P 1'
#
loop_
_entity.id
_entity.type
_entity.pdbx_description
1 polymer ?
#
loop_
_entity_poly.entity_id
_entity_poly.type
_entity_poly.pdbx_seq_one_letter_code
_entity_poly.pdbx_strand_id
1 'polypeptide(L)'
;IEKLINFINSIFFVLLLIALSFALIFSPPDYLQGDSVRIMYVHVPAAWIGLASFSCIALLSIFNFIFKIKNFTLITKSIAPIGLMFTCLAIVTGSIWGQPTWGTFWAWDARITSMVILALFYLMYIATHKLIVEREKANKISSIIAGLGLINIPIIKYSVDWWNTLH
;
A
#
# COMPACT_ATOMS: atom_id res chain seq x y z
N ILE A 1 -29.96 -8.21 3.90
CA ILE A 1 -28.65 -7.62 3.53
C ILE A 1 -27.59 -8.04 4.56
N GLU A 2 -27.81 -7.86 5.87
CA GLU A 2 -26.85 -8.20 6.93
C GLU A 2 -26.45 -9.70 6.92
N LYS A 3 -27.42 -10.62 6.81
CA LYS A 3 -27.15 -12.06 6.72
C LYS A 3 -26.27 -12.42 5.50
N LEU A 4 -26.49 -11.76 4.36
CA LEU A 4 -25.69 -11.96 3.16
C LEU A 4 -24.25 -11.43 3.35
N ILE A 5 -24.10 -10.26 3.98
CA ILE A 5 -22.78 -9.70 4.28
C ILE A 5 -22.01 -10.63 5.23
N ASN A 6 -22.66 -11.13 6.29
CA ASN A 6 -22.02 -12.04 7.24
C ASN A 6 -21.63 -13.37 6.58
N PHE A 7 -22.44 -13.89 5.68
CA PHE A 7 -22.13 -15.09 4.90
C PHE A 7 -20.93 -14.89 3.99
N ILE A 8 -20.87 -13.76 3.24
CA ILE A 8 -19.76 -13.41 2.38
C ILE A 8 -18.47 -13.23 3.21
N ASN A 9 -18.56 -12.54 4.34
CA ASN A 9 -17.41 -12.36 5.24
C ASN A 9 -16.87 -13.69 5.79
N SER A 10 -17.76 -14.62 6.15
CA SER A 10 -17.36 -15.95 6.62
C SER A 10 -16.64 -16.76 5.53
N ILE A 11 -17.17 -16.75 4.30
CA ILE A 11 -16.52 -17.41 3.16
C ILE A 11 -15.15 -16.77 2.90
N PHE A 12 -15.07 -15.44 2.85
CA PHE A 12 -13.83 -14.72 2.63
C PHE A 12 -12.78 -15.09 3.67
N PHE A 13 -13.17 -15.15 4.96
CA PHE A 13 -12.25 -15.49 6.04
C PHE A 13 -11.72 -16.92 5.92
N VAL A 14 -12.58 -17.88 5.58
CA VAL A 14 -12.17 -19.28 5.36
C VAL A 14 -11.21 -19.39 4.16
N LEU A 15 -11.53 -18.73 3.04
CA LEU A 15 -10.67 -18.71 1.86
C LEU A 15 -9.32 -18.05 2.13
N LEU A 16 -9.31 -16.97 2.93
CA LEU A 16 -8.09 -16.29 3.34
C LEU A 16 -7.21 -17.22 4.19
N LEU A 17 -7.77 -17.93 5.16
CA LEU A 17 -7.02 -18.88 5.97
C LEU A 17 -6.44 -20.02 5.14
N ILE A 18 -7.20 -20.57 4.20
CA ILE A 18 -6.74 -21.59 3.27
C ILE A 18 -5.58 -21.03 2.42
N ALA A 19 -5.74 -19.86 1.82
CA ALA A 19 -4.73 -19.23 0.98
C ALA A 19 -3.44 -18.96 1.76
N LEU A 20 -3.53 -18.41 2.98
CA LEU A 20 -2.37 -18.18 3.86
C LEU A 20 -1.70 -19.49 4.26
N SER A 21 -2.46 -20.54 4.54
CA SER A 21 -1.90 -21.86 4.87
C SER A 21 -1.11 -22.43 3.68
N PHE A 22 -1.66 -22.37 2.47
CA PHE A 22 -0.93 -22.79 1.26
C PHE A 22 0.30 -21.94 1.00
N ALA A 23 0.21 -20.62 1.14
CA ALA A 23 1.30 -19.70 0.89
C ALA A 23 2.46 -19.85 1.91
N LEU A 24 2.14 -19.95 3.21
CA LEU A 24 3.14 -19.87 4.26
C LEU A 24 3.63 -21.22 4.78
N ILE A 25 2.84 -22.30 4.60
CA ILE A 25 3.16 -23.62 5.17
C ILE A 25 3.44 -24.64 4.05
N PHE A 26 2.54 -24.74 3.07
CA PHE A 26 2.58 -25.82 2.07
C PHE A 26 3.37 -25.47 0.79
N SER A 27 3.65 -24.18 0.51
CA SER A 27 4.44 -23.81 -0.66
C SER A 27 5.85 -24.38 -0.57
N PRO A 28 6.40 -24.91 -1.69
CA PRO A 28 7.78 -25.41 -1.69
C PRO A 28 8.77 -24.27 -1.46
N PRO A 29 9.92 -24.53 -0.84
CA PRO A 29 11.00 -23.56 -0.73
C PRO A 29 11.58 -23.26 -2.12
N ASP A 30 12.06 -22.05 -2.32
CA ASP A 30 12.80 -21.64 -3.52
C ASP A 30 14.25 -22.16 -3.45
N TYR A 31 14.83 -22.48 -4.61
CA TYR A 31 16.19 -23.04 -4.66
C TYR A 31 17.29 -22.04 -4.27
N LEU A 32 17.05 -20.72 -4.40
CA LEU A 32 18.00 -19.66 -4.00
C LEU A 32 17.65 -19.08 -2.63
N GLN A 33 16.36 -18.81 -2.41
CA GLN A 33 15.87 -18.07 -1.23
C GLN A 33 15.43 -18.99 -0.08
N GLY A 34 15.34 -20.30 -0.31
CA GLY A 34 14.83 -21.24 0.68
C GLY A 34 13.40 -20.89 1.12
N ASP A 35 13.14 -21.02 2.40
CA ASP A 35 11.81 -20.73 2.98
C ASP A 35 11.44 -19.23 3.00
N SER A 36 12.41 -18.34 2.86
CA SER A 36 12.15 -16.90 2.88
C SER A 36 11.29 -16.41 1.70
N VAL A 37 11.24 -17.18 0.60
CA VAL A 37 10.32 -16.89 -0.53
C VAL A 37 8.86 -16.81 -0.09
N ARG A 38 8.47 -17.53 0.95
CA ARG A 38 7.08 -17.54 1.46
C ARG A 38 6.60 -16.17 1.89
N ILE A 39 7.50 -15.30 2.35
CA ILE A 39 7.19 -13.92 2.72
C ILE A 39 6.66 -13.14 1.51
N MET A 40 7.13 -13.45 0.30
CA MET A 40 6.71 -12.79 -0.94
C MET A 40 5.21 -12.96 -1.24
N TYR A 41 4.60 -14.06 -0.83
CA TYR A 41 3.16 -14.27 -1.02
C TYR A 41 2.29 -13.28 -0.21
N VAL A 42 2.84 -12.69 0.84
CA VAL A 42 2.19 -11.62 1.60
C VAL A 42 2.71 -10.24 1.17
N HIS A 43 4.03 -10.12 0.99
CA HIS A 43 4.69 -8.86 0.65
C HIS A 43 4.21 -8.29 -0.69
N VAL A 44 4.24 -9.10 -1.74
CA VAL A 44 3.92 -8.62 -3.10
C VAL A 44 2.46 -8.15 -3.21
N PRO A 45 1.45 -8.92 -2.79
CA PRO A 45 0.07 -8.42 -2.79
C PRO A 45 -0.12 -7.18 -1.93
N ALA A 46 0.53 -7.11 -0.74
CA ALA A 46 0.44 -5.94 0.12
C ALA A 46 1.02 -4.69 -0.56
N ALA A 47 2.18 -4.79 -1.19
CA ALA A 47 2.79 -3.71 -1.94
C ALA A 47 1.88 -3.24 -3.10
N TRP A 48 1.32 -4.17 -3.88
CA TRP A 48 0.40 -3.84 -4.96
C TRP A 48 -0.86 -3.14 -4.49
N ILE A 49 -1.48 -3.61 -3.40
CA ILE A 49 -2.67 -2.97 -2.82
C ILE A 49 -2.33 -1.57 -2.32
N GLY A 50 -1.19 -1.40 -1.63
CA GLY A 50 -0.71 -0.10 -1.18
C GLY A 50 -0.54 0.89 -2.34
N LEU A 51 0.18 0.50 -3.39
CA LEU A 51 0.42 1.33 -4.58
C LEU A 51 -0.88 1.65 -5.34
N ALA A 52 -1.71 0.64 -5.60
CA ALA A 52 -2.96 0.80 -6.33
C ALA A 52 -3.96 1.70 -5.56
N SER A 53 -4.05 1.52 -4.24
CA SER A 53 -4.89 2.37 -3.38
C SER A 53 -4.47 3.83 -3.43
N PHE A 54 -3.15 4.13 -3.37
CA PHE A 54 -2.69 5.52 -3.46
C PHE A 54 -2.91 6.11 -4.85
N SER A 55 -2.68 5.33 -5.91
CA SER A 55 -2.99 5.74 -7.29
C SER A 55 -4.47 6.09 -7.44
N CYS A 56 -5.35 5.26 -6.90
CA CYS A 56 -6.79 5.51 -6.91
C CYS A 56 -7.15 6.80 -6.14
N ILE A 57 -6.57 6.99 -4.93
CA ILE A 57 -6.76 8.22 -4.14
C ILE A 57 -6.31 9.44 -4.95
N ALA A 58 -5.14 9.39 -5.56
CA ALA A 58 -4.59 10.51 -6.31
C ALA A 58 -5.47 10.87 -7.52
N LEU A 59 -5.86 9.89 -8.32
CA LEU A 59 -6.74 10.10 -9.46
C LEU A 59 -8.09 10.68 -9.04
N LEU A 60 -8.77 10.05 -8.06
CA LEU A 60 -10.06 10.54 -7.58
C LEU A 60 -9.97 11.92 -6.92
N SER A 61 -8.86 12.24 -6.24
CA SER A 61 -8.63 13.55 -5.63
C SER A 61 -8.41 14.63 -6.70
N ILE A 62 -7.68 14.32 -7.77
CA ILE A 62 -7.49 15.21 -8.92
C ILE A 62 -8.83 15.44 -9.62
N PHE A 63 -9.59 14.38 -9.91
CA PHE A 63 -10.92 14.50 -10.49
C PHE A 63 -11.88 15.31 -9.61
N ASN A 64 -11.85 15.09 -8.29
CA ASN A 64 -12.65 15.88 -7.36
C ASN A 64 -12.25 17.37 -7.35
N PHE A 65 -10.96 17.67 -7.46
CA PHE A 65 -10.46 19.04 -7.54
C PHE A 65 -10.95 19.77 -8.80
N ILE A 66 -10.95 19.06 -9.96
CA ILE A 66 -11.36 19.63 -11.25
C ILE A 66 -12.89 19.72 -11.34
N PHE A 67 -13.60 18.62 -11.05
CA PHE A 67 -15.03 18.48 -11.31
C PHE A 67 -15.93 18.67 -10.09
N LYS A 68 -15.37 18.87 -8.90
CA LYS A 68 -16.06 19.07 -7.61
C LYS A 68 -17.06 17.95 -7.24
N ILE A 69 -16.72 16.70 -7.53
CA ILE A 69 -17.56 15.52 -7.29
C ILE A 69 -17.43 15.08 -5.82
N LYS A 70 -18.35 15.51 -4.98
CA LYS A 70 -18.31 15.34 -3.51
C LYS A 70 -18.14 13.88 -3.05
N ASN A 71 -18.68 12.91 -3.77
CA ASN A 71 -18.62 11.49 -3.41
C ASN A 71 -17.21 10.92 -3.48
N PHE A 72 -16.33 11.45 -4.32
CA PHE A 72 -14.95 11.00 -4.43
C PHE A 72 -14.15 11.20 -3.13
N THR A 73 -14.40 12.30 -2.41
CA THR A 73 -13.79 12.50 -1.09
C THR A 73 -14.17 11.42 -0.07
N LEU A 74 -15.40 10.91 -0.10
CA LEU A 74 -15.81 9.84 0.82
C LEU A 74 -15.07 8.54 0.49
N ILE A 75 -14.97 8.20 -0.79
CA ILE A 75 -14.28 7.00 -1.26
C ILE A 75 -12.79 7.07 -0.89
N THR A 76 -12.12 8.17 -1.21
CA THR A 76 -10.69 8.32 -0.95
C THR A 76 -10.34 8.31 0.54
N LYS A 77 -11.20 8.92 1.39
CA LYS A 77 -11.06 8.85 2.86
C LYS A 77 -11.21 7.44 3.40
N SER A 78 -12.04 6.61 2.79
CA SER A 78 -12.23 5.21 3.18
C SER A 78 -11.07 4.32 2.71
N ILE A 79 -10.51 4.59 1.54
CA ILE A 79 -9.40 3.83 0.98
C ILE A 79 -8.08 4.15 1.70
N ALA A 80 -7.86 5.40 2.12
CA ALA A 80 -6.58 5.86 2.64
C ALA A 80 -6.04 5.06 3.84
N PRO A 81 -6.81 4.76 4.90
CA PRO A 81 -6.31 3.97 6.02
C PRO A 81 -6.01 2.52 5.62
N ILE A 82 -6.77 1.96 4.69
CA ILE A 82 -6.55 0.59 4.17
C ILE A 82 -5.25 0.56 3.37
N GLY A 83 -5.05 1.50 2.46
CA GLY A 83 -3.83 1.62 1.67
C GLY A 83 -2.58 1.83 2.54
N LEU A 84 -2.68 2.67 3.58
CA LEU A 84 -1.61 2.86 4.56
C LEU A 84 -1.26 1.55 5.28
N MET A 85 -2.27 0.81 5.74
CA MET A 85 -2.06 -0.48 6.42
C MET A 85 -1.30 -1.46 5.53
N PHE A 86 -1.69 -1.61 4.27
CA PHE A 86 -1.01 -2.48 3.32
C PHE A 86 0.39 -1.98 2.95
N THR A 87 0.60 -0.68 2.87
CA THR A 87 1.93 -0.09 2.67
C THR A 87 2.86 -0.39 3.85
N CYS A 88 2.38 -0.25 5.09
CA CYS A 88 3.13 -0.62 6.29
C CYS A 88 3.42 -2.12 6.33
N LEU A 89 2.44 -2.96 5.99
CA LEU A 89 2.63 -4.40 5.91
C LEU A 89 3.71 -4.77 4.87
N ALA A 90 3.71 -4.12 3.71
CA ALA A 90 4.73 -4.31 2.70
C ALA A 90 6.13 -3.89 3.21
N ILE A 91 6.25 -2.76 3.89
CA ILE A 91 7.53 -2.32 4.48
C ILE A 91 8.05 -3.35 5.49
N VAL A 92 7.20 -3.79 6.42
CA VAL A 92 7.60 -4.76 7.46
C VAL A 92 7.99 -6.10 6.85
N THR A 93 7.16 -6.66 5.98
CA THR A 93 7.45 -7.95 5.34
C THR A 93 8.66 -7.89 4.42
N GLY A 94 8.87 -6.77 3.72
CA GLY A 94 10.07 -6.51 2.93
C GLY A 94 11.34 -6.46 3.78
N SER A 95 11.28 -5.82 4.95
CA SER A 95 12.39 -5.80 5.91
C SER A 95 12.74 -7.21 6.42
N ILE A 96 11.73 -8.01 6.76
CA ILE A 96 11.94 -9.39 7.22
C ILE A 96 12.57 -10.25 6.11
N TRP A 97 12.09 -10.11 4.88
CA TRP A 97 12.66 -10.82 3.72
C TRP A 97 14.08 -10.33 3.37
N GLY A 98 14.37 -9.06 3.58
CA GLY A 98 15.69 -8.47 3.31
C GLY A 98 16.81 -9.10 4.14
N GLN A 99 16.54 -9.49 5.37
CA GLN A 99 17.55 -10.02 6.27
C GLN A 99 18.22 -11.31 5.74
N PRO A 100 17.51 -12.38 5.35
CA PRO A 100 18.14 -13.56 4.77
C PRO A 100 18.67 -13.33 3.35
N THR A 101 18.19 -12.33 2.61
CA THR A 101 18.55 -12.08 1.22
C THR A 101 19.77 -11.16 1.08
N TRP A 102 19.85 -10.11 1.91
CA TRP A 102 20.87 -9.07 1.84
C TRP A 102 21.71 -8.94 3.11
N GLY A 103 21.43 -9.74 4.14
CA GLY A 103 22.13 -9.71 5.42
C GLY A 103 21.72 -8.56 6.35
N THR A 104 20.71 -7.78 5.99
CA THR A 104 20.20 -6.66 6.81
C THR A 104 18.68 -6.57 6.73
N PHE A 105 18.05 -6.17 7.86
CA PHE A 105 16.62 -5.86 7.87
C PHE A 105 16.27 -4.56 7.15
N TRP A 106 17.23 -3.65 7.01
CA TRP A 106 16.98 -2.33 6.46
C TRP A 106 18.19 -1.81 5.68
N ALA A 107 17.89 -1.36 4.47
CA ALA A 107 18.83 -0.62 3.64
C ALA A 107 18.13 0.63 3.09
N TRP A 108 18.80 1.78 3.15
CA TRP A 108 18.29 3.02 2.58
C TRP A 108 18.52 3.06 1.06
N ASP A 109 17.93 2.12 0.35
CA ASP A 109 17.90 2.16 -1.10
C ASP A 109 16.71 2.99 -1.63
N ALA A 110 16.69 3.25 -2.93
CA ALA A 110 15.67 4.08 -3.56
C ALA A 110 14.26 3.47 -3.43
N ARG A 111 14.12 2.15 -3.48
CA ARG A 111 12.83 1.47 -3.42
C ARG A 111 12.23 1.51 -2.02
N ILE A 112 13.02 1.12 -1.01
CA ILE A 112 12.57 1.10 0.39
C ILE A 112 12.27 2.52 0.86
N THR A 113 13.17 3.47 0.56
CA THR A 113 12.99 4.88 0.91
C THR A 113 11.72 5.46 0.29
N SER A 114 11.46 5.18 -1.00
CA SER A 114 10.25 5.65 -1.68
C SER A 114 8.96 5.03 -1.13
N MET A 115 9.01 3.78 -0.64
CA MET A 115 7.87 3.16 0.05
C MET A 115 7.57 3.84 1.39
N VAL A 116 8.60 4.23 2.16
CA VAL A 116 8.41 5.02 3.39
C VAL A 116 7.84 6.40 3.07
N ILE A 117 8.33 7.05 2.01
CA ILE A 117 7.78 8.34 1.54
C ILE A 117 6.30 8.17 1.15
N LEU A 118 5.92 7.06 0.51
CA LEU A 118 4.51 6.77 0.21
C LEU A 118 3.66 6.66 1.48
N ALA A 119 4.16 5.97 2.51
CA ALA A 119 3.48 5.88 3.80
C ALA A 119 3.30 7.27 4.45
N LEU A 120 4.30 8.15 4.34
CA LEU A 120 4.19 9.53 4.81
C LEU A 120 3.15 10.33 4.02
N PHE A 121 3.04 10.16 2.70
CA PHE A 121 1.97 10.76 1.90
C PHE A 121 0.58 10.29 2.34
N TYR A 122 0.40 9.01 2.66
CA TYR A 122 -0.84 8.50 3.23
C TYR A 122 -1.16 9.18 4.57
N LEU A 123 -0.17 9.27 5.48
CA LEU A 123 -0.35 9.91 6.77
C LEU A 123 -0.73 11.39 6.62
N MET A 124 -0.04 12.13 5.75
CA MET A 124 -0.36 13.53 5.47
C MET A 124 -1.77 13.69 4.88
N TYR A 125 -2.17 12.80 3.97
CA TYR A 125 -3.50 12.79 3.39
C TYR A 125 -4.58 12.58 4.45
N ILE A 126 -4.42 11.58 5.32
CA ILE A 126 -5.35 11.27 6.42
C ILE A 126 -5.38 12.43 7.43
N ALA A 127 -4.21 12.94 7.82
CA ALA A 127 -4.10 14.04 8.77
C ALA A 127 -4.78 15.31 8.26
N THR A 128 -4.64 15.64 6.98
CA THR A 128 -5.30 16.79 6.35
C THR A 128 -6.82 16.75 6.56
N HIS A 129 -7.43 15.59 6.34
CA HIS A 129 -8.87 15.44 6.51
C HIS A 129 -9.34 15.36 7.97
N LYS A 130 -8.44 15.04 8.91
CA LYS A 130 -8.74 15.02 10.34
C LYS A 130 -8.56 16.38 11.01
N LEU A 131 -7.54 17.14 10.59
CA LEU A 131 -7.13 18.37 11.25
C LEU A 131 -7.78 19.62 10.65
N ILE A 132 -8.11 19.61 9.36
CA ILE A 132 -8.71 20.77 8.69
C ILE A 132 -10.23 20.63 8.69
N VAL A 133 -10.89 21.48 9.46
CA VAL A 133 -12.34 21.49 9.61
C VAL A 133 -13.04 21.94 8.33
N GLU A 134 -12.47 22.92 7.63
CA GLU A 134 -13.03 23.45 6.39
C GLU A 134 -12.86 22.45 5.25
N ARG A 135 -13.98 21.88 4.80
CA ARG A 135 -14.01 20.79 3.83
C ARG A 135 -13.34 21.12 2.48
N GLU A 136 -13.58 22.33 1.97
CA GLU A 136 -13.02 22.75 0.68
C GLU A 136 -11.50 22.89 0.76
N LYS A 137 -11.02 23.50 1.84
CA LYS A 137 -9.59 23.64 2.10
C LYS A 137 -8.91 22.29 2.31
N ALA A 138 -9.54 21.39 3.06
CA ALA A 138 -9.05 20.02 3.26
C ALA A 138 -8.94 19.28 1.92
N ASN A 139 -9.98 19.36 1.08
CA ASN A 139 -9.97 18.72 -0.25
C ASN A 139 -8.88 19.28 -1.16
N LYS A 140 -8.67 20.60 -1.16
CA LYS A 140 -7.63 21.25 -1.98
C LYS A 140 -6.23 20.79 -1.56
N ILE A 141 -5.93 20.83 -0.26
CA ILE A 141 -4.62 20.45 0.27
C ILE A 141 -4.37 18.95 0.06
N SER A 142 -5.37 18.10 0.36
CA SER A 142 -5.23 16.65 0.17
C SER A 142 -5.06 16.26 -1.30
N SER A 143 -5.67 16.99 -2.24
CA SER A 143 -5.47 16.76 -3.67
C SER A 143 -4.05 17.10 -4.11
N ILE A 144 -3.44 18.15 -3.56
CA ILE A 144 -2.03 18.49 -3.82
C ILE A 144 -1.12 17.40 -3.26
N ILE A 145 -1.34 16.96 -2.01
CA ILE A 145 -0.57 15.88 -1.39
C ILE A 145 -0.68 14.59 -2.21
N ALA A 146 -1.90 14.24 -2.65
CA ALA A 146 -2.14 13.06 -3.47
C ALA A 146 -1.43 13.15 -4.84
N GLY A 147 -1.45 14.33 -5.47
CA GLY A 147 -0.74 14.59 -6.73
C GLY A 147 0.78 14.44 -6.60
N LEU A 148 1.36 14.99 -5.53
CA LEU A 148 2.79 14.84 -5.25
C LEU A 148 3.17 13.38 -4.97
N GLY A 149 2.36 12.67 -4.18
CA GLY A 149 2.59 11.27 -3.90
C GLY A 149 2.41 10.37 -5.13
N LEU A 150 1.60 10.76 -6.12
CA LEU A 150 1.48 10.04 -7.39
C LEU A 150 2.80 10.03 -8.17
N ILE A 151 3.60 11.10 -8.09
CA ILE A 151 4.92 11.18 -8.72
C ILE A 151 5.90 10.17 -8.08
N ASN A 152 5.72 9.86 -6.80
CA ASN A 152 6.56 8.89 -6.10
C ASN A 152 6.31 7.42 -6.57
N ILE A 153 5.15 7.10 -7.13
CA ILE A 153 4.81 5.73 -7.56
C ILE A 153 5.70 5.21 -8.69
N PRO A 154 5.92 5.95 -9.79
CA PRO A 154 6.92 5.55 -10.79
C PRO A 154 8.33 5.37 -10.21
N ILE A 155 8.74 6.20 -9.24
CA ILE A 155 10.03 6.06 -8.59
C ILE A 155 10.12 4.73 -7.86
N ILE A 156 9.10 4.32 -7.10
CA ILE A 156 9.05 3.00 -6.46
C ILE A 156 9.20 1.89 -7.49
N LYS A 157 8.43 1.97 -8.59
CA LYS A 157 8.38 0.91 -9.61
C LYS A 157 9.69 0.77 -10.37
N TYR A 158 10.27 1.89 -10.83
CA TYR A 158 11.43 1.92 -11.72
C TYR A 158 12.75 2.18 -11.00
N SER A 159 12.75 2.26 -9.67
CA SER A 159 13.96 2.51 -8.88
C SER A 159 15.07 1.49 -9.15
N VAL A 160 14.72 0.25 -9.42
CA VAL A 160 15.68 -0.83 -9.74
C VAL A 160 16.36 -0.60 -11.09
N ASP A 161 15.62 -0.04 -12.04
CA ASP A 161 16.14 0.23 -13.39
C ASP A 161 16.98 1.51 -13.43
N TRP A 162 16.66 2.48 -12.56
CA TRP A 162 17.28 3.81 -12.58
C TRP A 162 18.46 3.95 -11.60
N TRP A 163 18.48 3.16 -10.54
CA TRP A 163 19.53 3.17 -9.52
C TRP A 163 19.96 1.75 -9.16
N ASN A 164 21.20 1.61 -8.72
CA ASN A 164 21.66 0.37 -8.12
C ASN A 164 20.96 0.17 -6.77
N THR A 165 19.97 -0.73 -6.74
CA THR A 165 19.25 -1.11 -5.54
C THR A 165 19.56 -2.57 -5.20
N LEU A 166 19.24 -2.98 -3.98
CA LEU A 166 19.42 -4.37 -3.53
C LEU A 166 18.34 -5.32 -4.08
N HIS A 167 17.33 -4.79 -4.76
CA HIS A 167 16.20 -5.57 -5.30
C HIS A 167 16.48 -6.06 -6.72
#